data_16df9d0ea8e6a8073205fbe5087c4fe4
#
_entry.id   16df9d0ea8e6a8073205fbe5087c4fe4
#
_cell.length_a   1.000
_cell.length_b   1.000
_cell.length_c   1.000
_cell.angle_alpha   90.00
_cell.angle_beta   90.00
_cell.angle_gamma   90.00
#
_symmetry.space_group_name_H-M   'P 1'
#
loop_
_entity.id
_entity.type
_entity.pdbx_description
1 polymer ?
#
loop_
_entity_poly.entity_id
_entity_poly.type
_entity_poly.pdbx_seq_one_letter_code
_entity_poly.pdbx_strand_id
1 'polypeptide(L)'
;METQQCIPDPLEQYCQLFDQTFTRPTQRATFRTYLQGLLLGAERHKMATGLANSEPGKPGSRHKDAQRLQWFLSESTWDPERLNDMRLAMLRTLTSTAPSHGAVLVIDEIDDRKYGTHTVHVGREYLGSLGKVDWGIVTVHVLYDTPNAYVPLKFVPYTPAHPDRP
;
A
#
# COMPACT_ATOMS: atom_id res chain seq x y z
N MET A 1 28.15 19.61 27.76
CA MET A 1 27.81 18.37 27.03
C MET A 1 26.57 18.68 26.20
N GLU A 2 26.79 19.03 24.92
CA GLU A 2 25.70 19.22 23.98
C GLU A 2 25.08 17.85 23.70
N THR A 3 23.82 17.70 24.05
CA THR A 3 23.03 16.52 23.68
C THR A 3 22.84 16.58 22.17
N GLN A 4 23.61 15.82 21.42
CA GLN A 4 23.46 15.64 20.01
C GLN A 4 22.06 15.07 19.77
N GLN A 5 21.13 15.93 19.38
CA GLN A 5 19.76 15.55 19.00
C GLN A 5 19.86 14.66 17.77
N CYS A 6 19.71 13.35 17.99
CA CYS A 6 19.66 12.39 16.88
C CYS A 6 18.42 12.70 16.05
N ILE A 7 18.61 13.24 14.85
CA ILE A 7 17.52 13.46 13.89
C ILE A 7 17.00 12.07 13.50
N PRO A 8 15.69 11.79 13.70
CA PRO A 8 15.13 10.51 13.31
C PRO A 8 15.32 10.27 11.81
N ASP A 9 15.50 8.99 11.43
CA ASP A 9 15.49 8.55 10.03
C ASP A 9 14.26 9.11 9.30
N PRO A 10 14.37 9.61 8.06
CA PRO A 10 13.25 10.10 7.25
C PRO A 10 12.07 9.14 7.17
N LEU A 11 12.32 7.84 7.11
CA LEU A 11 11.27 6.82 7.16
C LEU A 11 10.54 6.82 8.51
N GLU A 12 11.28 6.93 9.62
CA GLU A 12 10.69 7.00 10.95
C GLU A 12 9.86 8.29 11.12
N GLN A 13 10.34 9.43 10.64
CA GLN A 13 9.56 10.68 10.64
C GLN A 13 8.25 10.52 9.86
N TYR A 14 8.31 9.88 8.70
CA TYR A 14 7.12 9.59 7.90
C TYR A 14 6.15 8.66 8.65
N CYS A 15 6.64 7.58 9.24
CA CYS A 15 5.82 6.65 10.00
C CYS A 15 5.12 7.29 11.19
N GLN A 16 5.79 8.22 11.89
CA GLN A 16 5.24 8.92 13.05
C GLN A 16 3.99 9.74 12.71
N LEU A 17 3.86 10.24 11.48
CA LEU A 17 2.65 10.94 11.02
C LEU A 17 1.39 10.10 11.18
N PHE A 18 1.52 8.79 11.06
CA PHE A 18 0.40 7.84 11.09
C PHE A 18 0.19 7.15 12.45
N ASP A 19 1.03 7.41 13.44
CA ASP A 19 0.99 6.70 14.74
C ASP A 19 -0.37 6.80 15.43
N GLN A 20 -1.07 7.92 15.27
CA GLN A 20 -2.39 8.12 15.85
C GLN A 20 -3.52 7.30 15.17
N THR A 21 -3.27 6.70 14.00
CA THR A 21 -4.25 5.82 13.34
C THR A 21 -4.24 4.42 13.92
N PHE A 22 -3.18 4.08 14.67
CA PHE A 22 -2.98 2.76 15.25
C PHE A 22 -3.14 2.79 16.76
N THR A 23 -4.07 2.02 17.28
CA THR A 23 -4.35 1.97 18.73
C THR A 23 -3.28 1.22 19.53
N ARG A 24 -2.60 0.23 18.91
CA ARG A 24 -1.64 -0.64 19.59
C ARG A 24 -0.20 -0.36 19.15
N PRO A 25 0.77 -0.35 20.08
CA PRO A 25 2.19 -0.19 19.73
C PRO A 25 2.68 -1.25 18.72
N THR A 26 2.15 -2.48 18.81
CA THR A 26 2.49 -3.56 17.87
C THR A 26 2.05 -3.26 16.45
N GLN A 27 0.91 -2.59 16.24
CA GLN A 27 0.45 -2.15 14.90
C GLN A 27 1.41 -1.11 14.33
N ARG A 28 1.84 -0.12 15.13
CA ARG A 28 2.82 0.90 14.72
C ARG A 28 4.14 0.29 14.31
N ALA A 29 4.65 -0.67 15.09
CA ALA A 29 5.88 -1.38 14.77
C ALA A 29 5.73 -2.20 13.47
N THR A 30 4.59 -2.88 13.29
CA THR A 30 4.35 -3.69 12.09
C THR A 30 4.17 -2.82 10.85
N PHE A 31 3.54 -1.65 10.98
CA PHE A 31 3.44 -0.67 9.89
C PHE A 31 4.82 -0.21 9.42
N ARG A 32 5.75 0.06 10.33
CA ARG A 32 7.15 0.40 10.00
C ARG A 32 7.84 -0.73 9.24
N THR A 33 7.73 -1.96 9.74
CA THR A 33 8.27 -3.13 9.07
C THR A 33 7.69 -3.30 7.65
N TYR A 34 6.39 -3.05 7.49
CA TYR A 34 5.71 -3.11 6.20
C TYR A 34 6.27 -2.08 5.22
N LEU A 35 6.34 -0.81 5.61
CA LEU A 35 6.86 0.27 4.76
C LEU A 35 8.33 0.06 4.43
N GLN A 36 9.14 -0.33 5.40
CA GLN A 36 10.55 -0.65 5.17
C GLN A 36 10.70 -1.76 4.14
N GLY A 37 9.91 -2.84 4.26
CA GLY A 37 9.90 -3.92 3.28
C GLY A 37 9.48 -3.48 1.87
N LEU A 38 8.51 -2.57 1.75
CA LEU A 38 8.10 -2.01 0.45
C LEU A 38 9.22 -1.19 -0.21
N LEU A 39 10.01 -0.46 0.57
CA LEU A 39 11.09 0.39 0.08
C LEU A 39 12.33 -0.39 -0.31
N LEU A 40 12.57 -1.54 0.33
CA LEU A 40 13.70 -2.41 -0.03
C LEU A 40 13.39 -3.13 -1.35
N GLY A 41 14.15 -2.79 -2.39
CA GLY A 41 13.89 -3.20 -3.78
C GLY A 41 14.21 -4.65 -4.14
N ALA A 42 14.45 -5.53 -3.18
CA ALA A 42 15.08 -6.82 -3.41
C ALA A 42 14.22 -7.87 -4.14
N GLU A 43 12.88 -7.73 -4.18
CA GLU A 43 12.03 -8.79 -4.72
C GLU A 43 10.94 -8.27 -5.66
N ARG A 44 10.77 -8.97 -6.79
CA ARG A 44 9.73 -8.70 -7.78
C ARG A 44 8.31 -8.84 -7.21
N HIS A 45 8.14 -9.75 -6.23
CA HIS A 45 6.86 -10.00 -5.57
C HIS A 45 6.93 -9.58 -4.10
N LYS A 46 6.21 -8.54 -3.74
CA LYS A 46 6.12 -8.02 -2.37
C LYS A 46 5.17 -8.88 -1.50
N MET A 47 5.51 -10.16 -1.33
CA MET A 47 4.78 -11.05 -0.41
C MET A 47 5.12 -10.74 1.05
N ALA A 48 4.21 -11.06 1.98
CA ALA A 48 4.44 -10.86 3.41
C ALA A 48 5.74 -11.50 3.92
N THR A 49 6.12 -12.65 3.37
CA THR A 49 7.39 -13.32 3.67
C THR A 49 8.60 -12.54 3.17
N GLY A 50 8.55 -11.99 1.96
CA GLY A 50 9.60 -11.14 1.41
C GLY A 50 9.73 -9.83 2.18
N LEU A 51 8.60 -9.17 2.49
CA LEU A 51 8.58 -7.93 3.24
C LEU A 51 9.12 -8.10 4.68
N ALA A 52 8.84 -9.24 5.32
CA ALA A 52 9.35 -9.55 6.66
C ALA A 52 10.87 -9.80 6.70
N ASN A 53 11.46 -10.18 5.59
CA ASN A 53 12.90 -10.44 5.47
C ASN A 53 13.74 -9.17 5.23
N SER A 54 13.11 -8.02 5.23
CA SER A 54 13.74 -6.74 4.89
C SER A 54 14.77 -6.27 5.93
N GLU A 55 14.83 -6.85 7.12
CA GLU A 55 15.91 -6.60 8.09
C GLU A 55 17.08 -7.56 7.85
N PRO A 56 18.25 -7.12 7.34
CA PRO A 56 19.45 -7.94 7.27
C PRO A 56 19.93 -8.27 8.68
N GLY A 57 20.10 -9.54 9.00
CA GLY A 57 20.84 -9.95 10.19
C GLY A 57 20.05 -10.65 11.31
N LYS A 58 18.75 -10.92 11.18
CA LYS A 58 18.02 -11.72 12.18
C LYS A 58 17.56 -13.09 11.61
N PRO A 59 18.44 -14.12 11.57
CA PRO A 59 18.01 -15.46 11.22
C PRO A 59 17.08 -16.01 12.30
N GLY A 60 15.91 -16.54 11.91
CA GLY A 60 14.97 -17.23 12.81
C GLY A 60 13.69 -16.47 13.18
N SER A 61 13.58 -15.15 12.98
CA SER A 61 12.34 -14.40 13.24
C SER A 61 11.36 -14.41 12.05
N ARG A 62 11.81 -14.84 10.89
CA ARG A 62 11.14 -14.68 9.57
C ARG A 62 9.69 -15.14 9.55
N HIS A 63 9.39 -16.28 10.15
CA HIS A 63 8.03 -16.82 10.11
C HIS A 63 7.06 -16.01 10.97
N LYS A 64 7.50 -15.58 12.17
CA LYS A 64 6.67 -14.78 13.09
C LYS A 64 6.39 -13.40 12.55
N ASP A 65 7.38 -12.78 11.90
CA ASP A 65 7.23 -11.44 11.33
C ASP A 65 6.34 -11.47 10.09
N ALA A 66 6.45 -12.50 9.24
CA ALA A 66 5.55 -12.70 8.11
C ALA A 66 4.09 -12.93 8.57
N GLN A 67 3.87 -13.74 9.61
CA GLN A 67 2.55 -13.95 10.20
C GLN A 67 1.99 -12.66 10.80
N ARG A 68 2.83 -11.86 11.47
CA ARG A 68 2.44 -10.56 12.03
C ARG A 68 2.03 -9.58 10.95
N LEU A 69 2.78 -9.51 9.83
CA LEU A 69 2.43 -8.70 8.67
C LEU A 69 1.12 -9.16 8.03
N GLN A 70 0.94 -10.45 7.83
CA GLN A 70 -0.29 -11.02 7.29
C GLN A 70 -1.48 -10.66 8.18
N TRP A 71 -1.38 -10.89 9.48
CA TRP A 71 -2.44 -10.53 10.43
C TRP A 71 -2.71 -9.01 10.45
N PHE A 72 -1.67 -8.19 10.35
CA PHE A 72 -1.79 -6.73 10.29
C PHE A 72 -2.60 -6.27 9.08
N LEU A 73 -2.39 -6.89 7.92
CA LEU A 73 -3.05 -6.53 6.67
C LEU A 73 -4.48 -7.08 6.57
N SER A 74 -4.75 -8.27 7.13
CA SER A 74 -6.05 -8.96 6.94
C SER A 74 -7.00 -8.84 8.13
N GLU A 75 -6.48 -8.81 9.37
CA GLU A 75 -7.29 -8.95 10.58
C GLU A 75 -7.20 -7.74 11.52
N SER A 76 -6.16 -6.93 11.38
CA SER A 76 -5.95 -5.82 12.30
C SER A 76 -6.90 -4.67 12.02
N THR A 77 -7.53 -4.16 13.07
CA THR A 77 -8.45 -3.02 12.97
C THR A 77 -7.66 -1.73 12.83
N TRP A 78 -7.63 -1.17 11.65
CA TRP A 78 -7.15 0.17 11.34
C TRP A 78 -7.92 0.71 10.13
N ASP A 79 -8.00 2.01 10.02
CA ASP A 79 -8.79 2.69 9.00
C ASP A 79 -7.89 3.08 7.80
N PRO A 80 -7.97 2.38 6.66
CA PRO A 80 -7.18 2.68 5.48
C PRO A 80 -7.55 4.00 4.83
N GLU A 81 -8.81 4.42 4.89
CA GLU A 81 -9.26 5.70 4.32
C GLU A 81 -8.67 6.86 5.13
N ARG A 82 -8.73 6.80 6.45
CA ARG A 82 -8.10 7.79 7.32
C ARG A 82 -6.59 7.89 7.08
N LEU A 83 -5.92 6.74 6.91
CA LEU A 83 -4.47 6.72 6.61
C LEU A 83 -4.20 7.40 5.27
N ASN A 84 -5.02 7.10 4.24
CA ASN A 84 -4.91 7.73 2.93
C ASN A 84 -5.17 9.24 3.00
N ASP A 85 -6.18 9.69 3.75
CA ASP A 85 -6.48 11.12 3.93
C ASP A 85 -5.31 11.87 4.57
N MET A 86 -4.68 11.28 5.59
CA MET A 86 -3.49 11.85 6.22
C MET A 86 -2.31 11.93 5.24
N ARG A 87 -2.09 10.89 4.44
CA ARG A 87 -1.08 10.88 3.38
C ARG A 87 -1.34 11.99 2.37
N LEU A 88 -2.56 12.13 1.90
CA LEU A 88 -2.94 13.16 0.94
C LEU A 88 -2.82 14.57 1.54
N ALA A 89 -3.19 14.75 2.81
CA ALA A 89 -3.00 16.02 3.51
C ALA A 89 -1.52 16.42 3.56
N MET A 90 -0.63 15.49 3.89
CA MET A 90 0.81 15.72 3.86
C MET A 90 1.31 16.07 2.45
N LEU A 91 0.92 15.30 1.43
CA LEU A 91 1.36 15.52 0.06
C LEU A 91 0.96 16.90 -0.48
N ARG A 92 -0.18 17.43 -0.04
CA ARG A 92 -0.63 18.79 -0.39
C ARG A 92 0.28 19.90 0.15
N THR A 93 1.07 19.63 1.19
CA THR A 93 1.99 20.61 1.77
C THR A 93 3.36 20.64 1.09
N LEU A 94 3.68 19.63 0.30
CA LEU A 94 4.97 19.52 -0.39
C LEU A 94 4.90 20.22 -1.74
N THR A 95 5.87 21.10 -2.04
CA THR A 95 5.91 21.87 -3.28
C THR A 95 5.88 21.00 -4.54
N SER A 96 6.49 19.82 -4.49
CA SER A 96 6.56 18.89 -5.63
C SER A 96 5.24 18.18 -5.94
N THR A 97 4.35 18.06 -4.95
CA THR A 97 3.09 17.29 -5.06
C THR A 97 1.84 18.13 -4.78
N ALA A 98 2.03 19.39 -4.40
CA ALA A 98 0.93 20.34 -4.17
C ALA A 98 0.10 20.55 -5.45
N PRO A 99 -1.19 20.86 -5.31
CA PRO A 99 -2.05 21.17 -6.45
C PRO A 99 -1.45 22.27 -7.34
N SER A 100 -1.42 22.04 -8.65
CA SER A 100 -0.89 22.99 -9.64
C SER A 100 -1.81 23.06 -10.87
N HIS A 101 -1.78 24.22 -11.56
CA HIS A 101 -2.55 24.42 -12.78
C HIS A 101 -2.10 23.56 -13.98
N GLY A 102 -0.88 23.04 -13.96
CA GLY A 102 -0.33 22.16 -15.01
C GLY A 102 -0.55 20.67 -14.75
N ALA A 103 -1.30 20.32 -13.71
CA ALA A 103 -1.54 18.93 -13.35
C ALA A 103 -2.78 18.34 -14.05
N VAL A 104 -2.77 17.02 -14.20
CA VAL A 104 -3.85 16.25 -14.84
C VAL A 104 -4.32 15.16 -13.90
N LEU A 105 -5.63 14.92 -13.85
CA LEU A 105 -6.19 13.73 -13.23
C LEU A 105 -6.29 12.62 -14.27
N VAL A 106 -5.64 11.51 -14.01
CA VAL A 106 -5.69 10.31 -14.83
C VAL A 106 -6.54 9.27 -14.10
N ILE A 107 -7.53 8.73 -14.79
CA ILE A 107 -8.35 7.61 -14.30
C ILE A 107 -8.09 6.44 -15.23
N ASP A 108 -7.62 5.33 -14.68
CA ASP A 108 -7.26 4.16 -15.47
C ASP A 108 -7.55 2.87 -14.70
N GLU A 109 -7.65 1.76 -15.42
CA GLU A 109 -7.88 0.43 -14.87
C GLU A 109 -6.59 -0.37 -14.84
N ILE A 110 -6.38 -1.10 -13.76
CA ILE A 110 -5.28 -2.06 -13.61
C ILE A 110 -5.87 -3.42 -13.29
N ASP A 111 -5.44 -4.43 -14.03
CA ASP A 111 -5.85 -5.81 -13.80
C ASP A 111 -4.76 -6.65 -13.16
N ASP A 112 -5.18 -7.65 -12.38
CA ASP A 112 -4.31 -8.66 -11.77
C ASP A 112 -4.94 -10.05 -11.89
N ARG A 113 -4.31 -10.92 -12.67
CA ARG A 113 -4.77 -12.29 -12.87
C ARG A 113 -4.78 -13.08 -11.56
N LYS A 114 -5.85 -13.82 -11.32
CA LYS A 114 -5.99 -14.72 -10.17
C LYS A 114 -6.19 -16.17 -10.64
N TYR A 115 -5.58 -17.10 -9.92
CA TYR A 115 -5.72 -18.52 -10.20
C TYR A 115 -6.87 -19.19 -9.43
N GLY A 116 -7.50 -18.46 -8.50
CA GLY A 116 -8.62 -18.92 -7.70
C GLY A 116 -9.88 -18.09 -7.95
N THR A 117 -11.02 -18.63 -7.57
CA THR A 117 -12.34 -18.01 -7.75
C THR A 117 -12.95 -17.49 -6.44
N HIS A 118 -12.25 -17.65 -5.31
CA HIS A 118 -12.76 -17.31 -3.97
C HIS A 118 -12.21 -16.00 -3.39
N THR A 119 -11.30 -15.33 -4.11
CA THR A 119 -10.80 -14.02 -3.68
C THR A 119 -11.91 -12.97 -3.82
N VAL A 120 -12.01 -12.08 -2.85
CA VAL A 120 -12.96 -10.95 -2.92
C VAL A 120 -12.71 -10.13 -4.17
N HIS A 121 -13.77 -9.68 -4.84
CA HIS A 121 -13.75 -8.93 -6.11
C HIS A 121 -13.20 -9.71 -7.33
N VAL A 122 -12.90 -11.02 -7.21
CA VAL A 122 -12.50 -11.79 -8.38
C VAL A 122 -13.70 -12.07 -9.28
N GLY A 123 -13.49 -11.91 -10.59
CA GLY A 123 -14.48 -12.23 -11.61
C GLY A 123 -13.84 -12.65 -12.92
N ARG A 124 -14.68 -13.04 -13.90
CA ARG A 124 -14.25 -13.26 -15.27
C ARG A 124 -14.34 -11.93 -16.01
N GLU A 125 -13.20 -11.29 -16.16
CA GLU A 125 -13.07 -9.97 -16.74
C GLU A 125 -12.10 -9.99 -17.93
N TYR A 126 -12.21 -9.04 -18.83
CA TYR A 126 -11.18 -8.84 -19.83
C TYR A 126 -9.94 -8.24 -19.15
N LEU A 127 -8.87 -8.99 -19.16
CA LEU A 127 -7.60 -8.55 -18.58
C LEU A 127 -6.71 -7.99 -19.70
N GLY A 128 -6.54 -6.68 -19.72
CA GLY A 128 -5.75 -5.97 -20.74
C GLY A 128 -4.30 -6.45 -20.78
N SER A 129 -3.74 -6.78 -19.61
CA SER A 129 -2.38 -7.35 -19.49
C SER A 129 -2.20 -8.69 -20.20
N LEU A 130 -3.29 -9.45 -20.38
CA LEU A 130 -3.29 -10.76 -21.06
C LEU A 130 -3.95 -10.73 -22.43
N GLY A 131 -4.68 -9.68 -22.78
CA GLY A 131 -5.43 -9.56 -24.03
C GLY A 131 -6.60 -10.55 -24.16
N LYS A 132 -7.15 -11.06 -23.05
CA LYS A 132 -8.23 -12.06 -23.05
C LYS A 132 -9.08 -11.99 -21.78
N VAL A 133 -10.26 -12.64 -21.83
CA VAL A 133 -11.08 -12.86 -20.64
C VAL A 133 -10.52 -13.99 -19.81
N ASP A 134 -10.20 -13.71 -18.54
CA ASP A 134 -9.70 -14.69 -17.57
C ASP A 134 -10.18 -14.32 -16.16
N TRP A 135 -9.88 -15.15 -15.17
CA TRP A 135 -10.14 -14.82 -13.77
C TRP A 135 -9.14 -13.78 -13.26
N GLY A 136 -9.65 -12.67 -12.75
CA GLY A 136 -8.82 -11.58 -12.26
C GLY A 136 -9.57 -10.62 -11.36
N ILE A 137 -8.85 -9.65 -10.83
CA ILE A 137 -9.38 -8.49 -10.13
C ILE A 137 -9.00 -7.27 -10.96
N VAL A 138 -10.00 -6.44 -11.26
CA VAL A 138 -9.79 -5.13 -11.88
C VAL A 138 -9.94 -4.06 -10.82
N THR A 139 -9.03 -3.09 -10.82
CA THR A 139 -9.06 -1.94 -9.91
C THR A 139 -9.02 -0.65 -10.73
N VAL A 140 -9.89 0.29 -10.40
CA VAL A 140 -9.89 1.64 -10.97
C VAL A 140 -8.99 2.52 -10.12
N HIS A 141 -8.01 3.15 -10.74
CA HIS A 141 -7.03 4.01 -10.10
C HIS A 141 -7.24 5.46 -10.49
N VAL A 142 -7.11 6.36 -9.53
CA VAL A 142 -7.07 7.80 -9.76
C VAL A 142 -5.69 8.30 -9.40
N LEU A 143 -5.02 8.88 -10.39
CA LEU A 143 -3.68 9.46 -10.28
C LEU A 143 -3.75 10.97 -10.49
N TYR A 144 -2.97 11.70 -9.72
CA TYR A 144 -2.71 13.11 -9.95
C TYR A 144 -1.30 13.24 -10.51
N ASP A 145 -1.24 13.58 -11.79
CA ASP A 145 0.01 13.75 -12.54
C ASP A 145 0.40 15.22 -12.55
N THR A 146 1.58 15.52 -12.07
CA THR A 146 2.21 16.84 -12.07
C THR A 146 3.51 16.81 -12.85
N PRO A 147 4.05 17.96 -13.27
CA PRO A 147 5.37 18.00 -13.90
C PRO A 147 6.50 17.37 -13.06
N ASN A 148 6.30 17.22 -11.76
CA ASN A 148 7.33 16.80 -10.82
C ASN A 148 7.06 15.44 -10.16
N ALA A 149 5.81 14.94 -10.19
CA ALA A 149 5.46 13.73 -9.47
C ALA A 149 4.16 13.09 -9.95
N TYR A 150 4.10 11.77 -9.88
CA TYR A 150 2.89 10.97 -10.02
C TYR A 150 2.36 10.61 -8.64
N VAL A 151 1.17 11.08 -8.29
CA VAL A 151 0.58 10.91 -6.96
C VAL A 151 -0.66 10.04 -7.05
N PRO A 152 -0.62 8.77 -6.61
CA PRO A 152 -1.82 7.97 -6.47
C PRO A 152 -2.76 8.61 -5.43
N LEU A 153 -4.00 8.90 -5.83
CA LEU A 153 -5.00 9.49 -4.93
C LEU A 153 -5.85 8.40 -4.28
N LYS A 154 -6.41 7.54 -5.11
CA LYS A 154 -7.32 6.47 -4.68
C LYS A 154 -7.30 5.33 -5.67
N PHE A 155 -7.60 4.13 -5.19
CA PHE A 155 -7.97 3.00 -6.02
C PHE A 155 -9.22 2.33 -5.44
N VAL A 156 -10.05 1.78 -6.32
CA VAL A 156 -11.28 1.08 -5.94
C VAL A 156 -11.35 -0.22 -6.72
N PRO A 157 -11.49 -1.37 -6.06
CA PRO A 157 -11.69 -2.63 -6.77
C PRO A 157 -13.07 -2.63 -7.44
N TYR A 158 -13.10 -3.05 -8.70
CA TYR A 158 -14.35 -3.33 -9.39
C TYR A 158 -14.95 -4.62 -8.82
N THR A 159 -16.24 -4.60 -8.52
CA THR A 159 -16.96 -5.78 -8.08
C THR A 159 -17.88 -6.23 -9.19
N PRO A 160 -17.55 -7.33 -9.89
CA PRO A 160 -18.39 -7.85 -10.95
C PRO A 160 -19.80 -8.18 -10.42
N ALA A 161 -20.82 -7.81 -11.18
CA ALA A 161 -22.17 -8.30 -10.91
C ALA A 161 -22.20 -9.81 -11.20
N HIS A 162 -22.18 -10.63 -10.17
CA HIS A 162 -22.37 -12.07 -10.32
C HIS A 162 -23.87 -12.38 -10.38
N PRO A 163 -24.33 -13.06 -11.46
CA PRO A 163 -25.72 -13.47 -11.54
C PRO A 163 -26.14 -14.45 -10.43
N ASP A 164 -25.19 -15.09 -9.75
CA ASP A 164 -25.40 -16.12 -8.73
C ASP A 164 -25.00 -15.70 -7.30
N ARG A 165 -24.70 -14.45 -7.05
CA ARG A 165 -24.50 -13.91 -5.67
C ARG A 165 -25.60 -12.91 -5.37
N PRO A 166 -26.42 -13.18 -4.33
CA PRO A 166 -27.43 -12.24 -3.86
C PRO A 166 -26.79 -10.96 -3.30
#